data_8bab09f41e2ec58c023e1dbf40c37129
#
_entry.id   8bab09f41e2ec58c023e1dbf40c37129
#
_cell.length_a   1.000
_cell.length_b   1.000
_cell.length_c   1.000
_cell.angle_alpha   90.00
_cell.angle_beta   90.00
_cell.angle_gamma   90.00
#
_symmetry.space_group_name_H-M   'P 1'
#
loop_
_entity.id
_entity.type
_entity.pdbx_description
1 polymer ?
#
loop_
_entity_poly.entity_id
_entity_poly.type
_entity_poly.pdbx_seq_one_letter_code
_entity_poly.pdbx_strand_id
1 'polypeptide(L)'
;MRPRPNRGRTGGYGELEPVKQYPEISIPRGFHAERLSVRGDLMDDGIRVPQALDGMGAFAMGDSIVRLVRNHELRDTASVAAPFAGNPYDAKGPGGTTTLEVEVRADGAATLRRQFASLSGTFVNCAGGITPWGSWITSEETVAGTSAGWAKNHGYNFEVPASANGPVTPVPLKDMGRFAHEAVAVDPATGIVYETEDRNPSGFYRFIPNVRGNLAAGGKLEMLAVKGAPKYDTRRGQTVGVVLEAIWVPIATPNSDAPTISSGFVFDQGFALGGAQFARLEGCWYGDGGIYFDATSGGEANAGQIFKYTPTSAQEGELVMIYESPSLGVLKNPDNVCVSPRGGIVLCEDSDGPNFVRGLTRSGEVFDFVKNNINDAEWAGACFSPQGNTLFVNIQGSTRSTSDTFAATYAIWGPWTSGAL
;
A
#
# COMPACT_ATOMS: atom_id res chain seq x y z
N MET A 1 -29.58 -27.37 -19.86
CA MET A 1 -28.90 -27.75 -18.63
C MET A 1 -28.70 -26.48 -17.82
N ARG A 2 -29.21 -26.38 -16.59
CA ARG A 2 -28.93 -25.22 -15.72
C ARG A 2 -27.48 -25.31 -15.24
N PRO A 3 -26.70 -24.22 -15.23
CA PRO A 3 -25.36 -24.25 -14.65
C PRO A 3 -25.46 -24.65 -13.17
N ARG A 4 -24.64 -25.60 -12.74
CA ARG A 4 -24.53 -25.95 -11.32
C ARG A 4 -23.99 -24.76 -10.55
N PRO A 5 -24.51 -24.46 -9.34
CA PRO A 5 -23.97 -23.40 -8.51
C PRO A 5 -22.51 -23.72 -8.21
N ASN A 6 -21.66 -22.72 -8.34
CA ASN A 6 -20.23 -22.77 -8.03
C ASN A 6 -20.09 -23.25 -6.57
N ARG A 7 -19.56 -24.46 -6.37
CA ARG A 7 -19.18 -24.94 -5.03
C ARG A 7 -18.10 -24.00 -4.53
N GLY A 8 -18.31 -23.39 -3.35
CA GLY A 8 -17.42 -22.43 -2.73
C GLY A 8 -15.95 -22.81 -2.93
N ARG A 9 -15.14 -21.83 -3.37
CA ARG A 9 -13.69 -21.99 -3.52
C ARG A 9 -13.13 -22.44 -2.17
N THR A 10 -12.38 -23.53 -2.17
CA THR A 10 -11.66 -24.02 -0.98
C THR A 10 -10.72 -22.93 -0.51
N GLY A 11 -10.78 -22.51 0.76
CA GLY A 11 -9.94 -21.46 1.34
C GLY A 11 -10.63 -20.12 1.61
N GLY A 12 -11.78 -19.84 0.97
CA GLY A 12 -12.58 -18.64 1.22
C GLY A 12 -13.60 -18.80 2.34
N TYR A 13 -14.36 -17.73 2.60
CA TYR A 13 -15.37 -17.66 3.69
C TYR A 13 -16.80 -17.84 3.19
N GLY A 14 -17.01 -18.23 1.94
CA GLY A 14 -18.32 -18.44 1.33
C GLY A 14 -18.79 -17.27 0.45
N GLU A 15 -20.10 -17.24 0.16
CA GLU A 15 -20.71 -16.23 -0.70
C GLU A 15 -20.76 -14.87 -0.02
N LEU A 16 -20.61 -13.79 -0.82
CA LEU A 16 -20.74 -12.43 -0.35
C LEU A 16 -22.21 -12.00 -0.29
N GLU A 17 -22.61 -11.43 0.83
CA GLU A 17 -23.94 -10.87 1.04
C GLU A 17 -23.84 -9.35 1.32
N PRO A 18 -24.75 -8.50 0.79
CA PRO A 18 -24.75 -7.07 1.12
C PRO A 18 -24.92 -6.86 2.62
N VAL A 19 -24.12 -5.95 3.19
CA VAL A 19 -24.26 -5.56 4.59
C VAL A 19 -25.51 -4.71 4.75
N LYS A 20 -26.49 -5.16 5.53
CA LYS A 20 -27.78 -4.48 5.66
C LYS A 20 -27.64 -3.00 6.06
N GLN A 21 -26.70 -2.69 6.94
CA GLN A 21 -26.45 -1.32 7.45
C GLN A 21 -25.60 -0.50 6.47
N TYR A 22 -24.78 -1.16 5.66
CA TYR A 22 -23.84 -0.58 4.71
C TYR A 22 -23.97 -1.27 3.35
N PRO A 23 -25.07 -1.04 2.60
CA PRO A 23 -25.38 -1.76 1.34
C PRO A 23 -24.35 -1.49 0.23
N GLU A 24 -23.51 -0.48 0.41
CA GLU A 24 -22.38 -0.16 -0.47
C GLU A 24 -21.30 -1.22 -0.48
N ILE A 25 -21.30 -2.17 0.48
CA ILE A 25 -20.34 -3.29 0.50
C ILE A 25 -21.04 -4.64 0.67
N SER A 26 -20.42 -5.70 0.14
CA SER A 26 -20.79 -7.09 0.42
C SER A 26 -19.62 -7.81 1.06
N ILE A 27 -19.88 -8.64 2.07
CA ILE A 27 -18.90 -9.43 2.82
C ILE A 27 -19.42 -10.87 3.02
N PRO A 28 -18.57 -11.85 3.37
CA PRO A 28 -19.01 -13.21 3.61
C PRO A 28 -19.96 -13.32 4.80
N ARG A 29 -20.90 -14.27 4.75
CA ARG A 29 -21.83 -14.55 5.83
C ARG A 29 -21.11 -14.82 7.15
N GLY A 30 -21.59 -14.21 8.24
CA GLY A 30 -20.99 -14.32 9.58
C GLY A 30 -19.92 -13.30 9.88
N PHE A 31 -19.49 -12.52 8.90
CA PHE A 31 -18.70 -11.32 9.14
C PHE A 31 -19.59 -10.12 9.43
N HIS A 32 -19.01 -9.14 10.09
CA HIS A 32 -19.60 -7.87 10.46
C HIS A 32 -18.75 -6.72 9.95
N ALA A 33 -19.34 -5.57 9.74
CA ALA A 33 -18.64 -4.36 9.35
C ALA A 33 -19.13 -3.15 10.14
N GLU A 34 -18.22 -2.20 10.37
CA GLU A 34 -18.51 -0.85 10.87
C GLU A 34 -17.84 0.16 9.95
N ARG A 35 -18.57 1.19 9.56
CA ARG A 35 -18.07 2.30 8.77
C ARG A 35 -17.54 3.38 9.70
N LEU A 36 -16.21 3.49 9.77
CA LEU A 36 -15.53 4.34 10.75
C LEU A 36 -15.45 5.80 10.33
N SER A 37 -15.20 6.09 9.05
CA SER A 37 -14.90 7.43 8.55
C SER A 37 -15.36 7.56 7.12
N VAL A 38 -16.00 8.67 6.79
CA VAL A 38 -16.48 8.97 5.44
C VAL A 38 -15.89 10.29 4.96
N ARG A 39 -15.56 10.37 3.71
CA ARG A 39 -15.15 11.61 3.05
C ARG A 39 -16.11 12.74 3.38
N GLY A 40 -15.59 13.89 3.77
CA GLY A 40 -16.37 15.07 4.09
C GLY A 40 -16.89 15.16 5.52
N ASP A 41 -16.82 14.08 6.33
CA ASP A 41 -17.11 14.12 7.74
C ASP A 41 -16.21 15.13 8.47
N LEU A 42 -16.76 15.82 9.48
CA LEU A 42 -15.98 16.74 10.29
C LEU A 42 -15.12 15.94 11.29
N MET A 43 -13.81 16.13 11.23
CA MET A 43 -12.87 15.54 12.18
C MET A 43 -12.78 16.36 13.46
N ASP A 44 -12.14 15.80 14.50
CA ASP A 44 -12.01 16.43 15.83
C ASP A 44 -11.13 17.68 15.85
N ASP A 45 -10.31 17.88 14.82
CA ASP A 45 -9.52 19.09 14.61
C ASP A 45 -10.24 20.17 13.79
N GLY A 46 -11.49 19.94 13.41
CA GLY A 46 -12.30 20.88 12.63
C GLY A 46 -12.07 20.82 11.12
N ILE A 47 -11.19 19.94 10.64
CA ILE A 47 -10.93 19.69 9.22
C ILE A 47 -11.93 18.63 8.72
N ARG A 48 -12.30 18.70 7.46
CA ARG A 48 -13.10 17.63 6.84
C ARG A 48 -12.20 16.52 6.33
N VAL A 49 -12.64 15.25 6.50
CA VAL A 49 -11.97 14.08 5.91
C VAL A 49 -11.76 14.32 4.42
N PRO A 50 -10.51 14.35 3.93
CA PRO A 50 -10.24 14.54 2.50
C PRO A 50 -10.68 13.34 1.65
N GLN A 51 -10.65 13.49 0.34
CA GLN A 51 -10.85 12.41 -0.64
C GLN A 51 -9.64 11.46 -0.72
N ALA A 52 -9.74 10.46 -1.59
CA ALA A 52 -8.68 9.52 -1.94
C ALA A 52 -8.08 8.82 -0.72
N LEU A 53 -8.92 8.03 -0.04
CA LEU A 53 -8.54 7.24 1.14
C LEU A 53 -7.72 6.04 0.69
N ASP A 54 -6.42 6.07 0.93
CA ASP A 54 -5.48 5.12 0.37
C ASP A 54 -4.71 4.32 1.43
N GLY A 55 -3.43 4.02 1.19
CA GLY A 55 -2.58 3.21 2.05
C GLY A 55 -2.75 3.51 3.53
N MET A 56 -2.79 2.47 4.35
CA MET A 56 -3.09 2.60 5.77
C MET A 56 -2.34 1.59 6.62
N GLY A 57 -1.88 2.02 7.79
CA GLY A 57 -1.26 1.15 8.79
C GLY A 57 -1.93 1.22 10.14
N ALA A 58 -1.99 0.09 10.85
CA ALA A 58 -2.62 -0.07 12.15
C ALA A 58 -1.57 -0.25 13.27
N PHE A 59 -1.66 0.55 14.33
CA PHE A 59 -0.70 0.62 15.43
C PHE A 59 -1.38 0.45 16.78
N ALA A 60 -0.84 -0.42 17.65
CA ALA A 60 -1.32 -0.58 19.02
C ALA A 60 -0.95 0.66 19.85
N MET A 61 -1.94 1.24 20.54
CA MET A 61 -1.77 2.37 21.46
C MET A 61 -2.21 2.02 22.90
N GLY A 62 -2.25 0.74 23.21
CA GLY A 62 -2.70 0.16 24.47
C GLY A 62 -3.49 -1.13 24.20
N ASP A 63 -4.21 -1.60 25.20
CA ASP A 63 -4.87 -2.92 25.12
C ASP A 63 -6.00 -3.00 24.08
N SER A 64 -6.78 -1.93 23.94
CA SER A 64 -7.93 -1.89 23.03
C SER A 64 -7.89 -0.72 22.03
N ILE A 65 -6.94 0.19 22.15
CA ILE A 65 -6.84 1.36 21.26
C ILE A 65 -5.86 1.06 20.12
N VAL A 66 -6.34 1.26 18.92
CA VAL A 66 -5.57 1.17 17.66
C VAL A 66 -5.60 2.53 16.97
N ARG A 67 -4.45 3.00 16.51
CA ARG A 67 -4.39 4.13 15.59
C ARG A 67 -4.15 3.64 14.18
N LEU A 68 -4.99 4.14 13.26
CA LEU A 68 -4.82 3.98 11.82
C LEU A 68 -4.21 5.26 11.29
N VAL A 69 -3.06 5.19 10.64
CA VAL A 69 -2.52 6.30 9.84
C VAL A 69 -2.85 6.01 8.40
N ARG A 70 -3.63 6.89 7.77
CA ARG A 70 -4.24 6.70 6.45
C ARG A 70 -3.82 7.81 5.50
N ASN A 71 -3.41 7.44 4.30
CA ASN A 71 -3.02 8.33 3.22
C ASN A 71 -4.23 8.98 2.52
N HIS A 72 -3.96 10.10 1.85
CA HIS A 72 -4.87 10.78 0.93
C HIS A 72 -4.15 11.06 -0.40
N GLU A 73 -4.42 10.24 -1.40
CA GLU A 73 -3.78 10.23 -2.72
C GLU A 73 -4.38 11.31 -3.64
N LEU A 74 -4.27 12.56 -3.27
CA LEU A 74 -4.84 13.66 -4.04
C LEU A 74 -3.94 14.05 -5.22
N ARG A 75 -4.53 14.12 -6.44
CA ARG A 75 -3.87 14.43 -7.71
C ARG A 75 -4.32 15.76 -8.32
N ASP A 76 -4.75 16.74 -7.51
CA ASP A 76 -5.09 18.07 -7.99
C ASP A 76 -3.85 18.78 -8.57
N THR A 77 -4.07 19.64 -9.55
CA THR A 77 -2.95 20.38 -10.16
C THR A 77 -2.48 21.53 -9.27
N ALA A 78 -1.21 21.90 -9.35
CA ALA A 78 -0.60 22.96 -8.54
C ALA A 78 -1.27 24.36 -8.66
N SER A 79 -2.13 24.55 -9.67
CA SER A 79 -2.89 25.79 -9.87
C SER A 79 -4.15 25.89 -9.02
N VAL A 80 -4.69 24.75 -8.54
CA VAL A 80 -5.93 24.69 -7.75
C VAL A 80 -5.76 23.97 -6.42
N ALA A 81 -4.68 23.20 -6.25
CA ALA A 81 -4.39 22.44 -5.07
C ALA A 81 -4.03 23.33 -3.87
N ALA A 82 -4.43 22.90 -2.68
CA ALA A 82 -4.07 23.50 -1.41
C ALA A 82 -3.95 22.44 -0.32
N PRO A 83 -3.07 22.62 0.67
CA PRO A 83 -2.97 21.74 1.82
C PRO A 83 -4.28 21.72 2.61
N PHE A 84 -4.69 20.54 3.10
CA PHE A 84 -5.90 20.43 3.92
C PHE A 84 -5.65 20.72 5.41
N ALA A 85 -4.39 20.79 5.86
CA ALA A 85 -4.03 21.07 7.25
C ALA A 85 -2.83 22.00 7.36
N GLY A 86 -2.55 22.46 8.58
CA GLY A 86 -1.39 23.30 8.89
C GLY A 86 -0.04 22.57 8.78
N ASN A 87 1.06 23.33 8.83
CA ASN A 87 2.44 22.83 8.73
C ASN A 87 2.73 21.99 7.48
N PRO A 88 2.37 22.47 6.26
CA PRO A 88 2.50 21.67 5.05
C PRO A 88 3.96 21.52 4.59
N TYR A 89 4.27 20.40 3.92
CA TYR A 89 5.53 20.24 3.16
C TYR A 89 5.62 21.26 2.03
N ASP A 90 4.67 21.25 1.13
CA ASP A 90 4.49 22.24 0.04
C ASP A 90 3.21 23.04 0.30
N ALA A 91 3.28 24.36 0.16
CA ALA A 91 2.14 25.26 0.32
C ALA A 91 1.03 25.05 -0.74
N LYS A 92 1.27 24.21 -1.74
CA LYS A 92 0.34 23.79 -2.78
C LYS A 92 0.01 22.30 -2.75
N GLY A 93 0.74 21.49 -1.96
CA GLY A 93 0.53 20.04 -1.91
C GLY A 93 -0.83 19.69 -1.31
N PRO A 94 -1.73 18.99 -2.03
CA PRO A 94 -3.07 18.68 -1.54
C PRO A 94 -3.10 17.42 -0.67
N GLY A 95 -2.08 16.57 -0.76
CA GLY A 95 -1.99 15.28 -0.09
C GLY A 95 -1.53 15.36 1.36
N GLY A 96 -1.46 14.21 1.98
CA GLY A 96 -1.04 14.02 3.36
C GLY A 96 -1.65 12.79 4.00
N THR A 97 -1.72 12.80 5.34
CA THR A 97 -2.32 11.70 6.09
C THR A 97 -3.31 12.18 7.15
N THR A 98 -4.28 11.33 7.46
CA THR A 98 -5.13 11.45 8.64
C THR A 98 -4.89 10.28 9.59
N THR A 99 -5.06 10.51 10.90
CA THR A 99 -4.99 9.47 11.92
C THR A 99 -6.36 9.26 12.54
N LEU A 100 -6.81 7.99 12.57
CA LEU A 100 -8.04 7.56 13.23
C LEU A 100 -7.65 6.81 14.51
N GLU A 101 -8.22 7.19 15.63
CA GLU A 101 -8.12 6.46 16.89
C GLU A 101 -9.37 5.61 17.06
N VAL A 102 -9.19 4.30 17.09
CA VAL A 102 -10.27 3.30 17.04
C VAL A 102 -10.16 2.41 18.28
N GLU A 103 -11.25 2.23 18.97
CA GLU A 103 -11.33 1.18 19.99
C GLU A 103 -11.73 -0.15 19.33
N VAL A 104 -10.91 -1.17 19.52
CA VAL A 104 -11.14 -2.54 19.02
C VAL A 104 -11.38 -3.45 20.21
N ARG A 105 -12.56 -4.08 20.25
CA ARG A 105 -12.92 -5.02 21.31
C ARG A 105 -12.34 -6.40 21.05
N ALA A 106 -12.40 -7.27 22.05
CA ALA A 106 -11.90 -8.65 21.99
C ALA A 106 -12.59 -9.48 20.89
N ASP A 107 -13.85 -9.19 20.55
CA ASP A 107 -14.60 -9.83 19.48
C ASP A 107 -14.26 -9.27 18.08
N GLY A 108 -13.41 -8.23 18.01
CA GLY A 108 -13.02 -7.55 16.78
C GLY A 108 -13.89 -6.36 16.40
N ALA A 109 -14.99 -6.14 17.09
CA ALA A 109 -15.84 -4.97 16.81
C ALA A 109 -15.10 -3.66 17.10
N ALA A 110 -15.21 -2.71 16.19
CA ALA A 110 -14.45 -1.48 16.19
C ALA A 110 -15.35 -0.25 16.30
N THR A 111 -14.87 0.79 16.98
CA THR A 111 -15.60 2.06 17.13
C THR A 111 -14.63 3.23 17.01
N LEU A 112 -14.89 4.17 16.11
CA LEU A 112 -14.12 5.41 16.00
C LEU A 112 -14.27 6.24 17.27
N ARG A 113 -13.13 6.68 17.82
CA ARG A 113 -13.06 7.54 19.00
C ARG A 113 -12.67 8.97 18.64
N ARG A 114 -11.74 9.12 17.71
CA ARG A 114 -11.22 10.40 17.28
C ARG A 114 -10.59 10.28 15.90
N GLN A 115 -10.59 11.37 15.11
CA GLN A 115 -9.82 11.46 13.85
C GLN A 115 -9.31 12.89 13.63
N PHE A 116 -8.13 13.01 13.05
CA PHE A 116 -7.45 14.29 12.84
C PHE A 116 -6.39 14.18 11.74
N ALA A 117 -5.99 15.33 11.17
CA ALA A 117 -4.88 15.42 10.23
C ALA A 117 -3.55 15.12 10.92
N SER A 118 -2.66 14.35 10.29
CA SER A 118 -1.36 13.97 10.86
C SER A 118 -0.15 14.33 9.99
N LEU A 119 -0.34 14.57 8.68
CA LEU A 119 0.64 15.15 7.76
C LEU A 119 -0.10 15.94 6.69
N SER A 120 0.52 16.99 6.14
CA SER A 120 -0.10 17.82 5.10
C SER A 120 0.92 18.39 4.13
N GLY A 121 0.44 18.73 2.92
CA GLY A 121 1.25 19.41 1.91
C GLY A 121 2.15 18.51 1.09
N THR A 122 1.97 17.21 1.15
CA THR A 122 2.56 16.23 0.24
C THR A 122 1.69 16.08 -1.01
N PHE A 123 2.09 15.22 -1.95
CA PHE A 123 1.40 15.08 -3.23
C PHE A 123 1.36 13.63 -3.68
N VAL A 124 0.16 13.12 -4.03
CA VAL A 124 -0.06 11.75 -4.48
C VAL A 124 0.47 10.75 -3.43
N ASN A 125 -0.09 10.81 -2.22
CA ASN A 125 0.24 9.84 -1.16
C ASN A 125 -0.55 8.56 -1.40
N CYS A 126 0.02 7.63 -2.17
CA CYS A 126 -0.63 6.38 -2.53
C CYS A 126 -0.54 5.38 -1.38
N ALA A 127 0.44 4.52 -1.35
CA ALA A 127 0.60 3.57 -0.26
C ALA A 127 1.74 3.95 0.71
N GLY A 128 2.39 2.97 1.29
CA GLY A 128 3.43 3.16 2.30
C GLY A 128 3.67 1.91 3.12
N GLY A 129 4.12 2.06 4.38
CA GLY A 129 4.34 0.89 5.22
C GLY A 129 4.55 1.17 6.70
N ILE A 130 4.31 0.11 7.48
CA ILE A 130 4.46 0.11 8.94
C ILE A 130 5.94 -0.05 9.30
N THR A 131 6.42 0.75 10.26
CA THR A 131 7.75 0.56 10.83
C THR A 131 7.69 -0.22 12.17
N PRO A 132 8.72 -1.00 12.48
CA PRO A 132 8.80 -1.71 13.77
C PRO A 132 8.96 -0.76 14.98
N TRP A 133 9.22 0.53 14.75
CA TRP A 133 9.36 1.55 15.81
C TRP A 133 8.13 2.44 15.96
N GLY A 134 7.00 2.07 15.33
CA GLY A 134 5.69 2.68 15.59
C GLY A 134 5.40 3.93 14.78
N SER A 135 5.86 3.99 13.54
CA SER A 135 5.51 5.02 12.58
C SER A 135 4.98 4.43 11.26
N TRP A 136 4.25 5.23 10.52
CA TRP A 136 3.85 5.01 9.14
C TRP A 136 4.81 5.74 8.21
N ILE A 137 5.31 5.08 7.18
CA ILE A 137 5.98 5.73 6.06
C ILE A 137 4.93 5.93 4.98
N THR A 138 4.67 7.18 4.58
CA THR A 138 3.78 7.52 3.47
C THR A 138 4.60 7.86 2.24
N SER A 139 4.17 7.38 1.08
CA SER A 139 4.90 7.40 -0.18
C SER A 139 4.25 8.36 -1.18
N GLU A 140 5.03 9.24 -1.82
CA GLU A 140 4.57 10.07 -2.92
C GLU A 140 4.78 9.35 -4.25
N GLU A 141 3.70 8.94 -4.91
CA GLU A 141 3.71 8.28 -6.22
C GLU A 141 3.83 9.28 -7.38
N THR A 142 4.89 10.06 -7.37
CA THR A 142 5.15 11.09 -8.37
C THR A 142 6.61 11.50 -8.42
N VAL A 143 7.03 12.15 -9.49
CA VAL A 143 8.32 12.87 -9.58
C VAL A 143 8.12 14.34 -9.91
N ALA A 144 6.92 14.86 -9.67
CA ALA A 144 6.58 16.25 -9.94
C ALA A 144 7.53 17.21 -9.19
N GLY A 145 7.82 18.33 -9.79
CA GLY A 145 8.73 19.31 -9.22
C GLY A 145 8.34 20.75 -9.50
N THR A 146 9.22 21.64 -9.15
CA THR A 146 8.97 23.09 -9.25
C THR A 146 8.72 23.56 -10.68
N SER A 147 9.19 22.85 -11.70
CA SER A 147 8.86 23.14 -13.12
C SER A 147 7.39 22.92 -13.46
N ALA A 148 6.68 22.07 -12.71
CA ALA A 148 5.24 21.84 -12.87
C ALA A 148 4.38 22.80 -12.03
N GLY A 149 5.00 23.82 -11.41
CA GLY A 149 4.31 24.87 -10.65
C GLY A 149 4.20 24.59 -9.15
N TRP A 150 4.74 23.48 -8.64
CA TRP A 150 4.84 23.19 -7.21
C TRP A 150 5.85 24.13 -6.53
N ALA A 151 5.72 24.38 -5.22
CA ALA A 151 6.68 25.18 -4.49
C ALA A 151 7.93 24.37 -4.09
N LYS A 152 7.81 23.04 -4.03
CA LYS A 152 8.91 22.10 -3.75
C LYS A 152 8.91 20.95 -4.76
N ASN A 153 9.99 20.16 -4.75
CA ASN A 153 10.05 18.89 -5.46
C ASN A 153 9.35 17.81 -4.64
N HIS A 154 8.68 16.91 -5.33
CA HIS A 154 7.98 15.74 -4.80
C HIS A 154 8.60 14.42 -5.29
N GLY A 155 8.07 13.30 -4.83
CA GLY A 155 8.56 11.95 -5.12
C GLY A 155 9.40 11.40 -3.98
N TYR A 156 8.97 11.62 -2.74
CA TYR A 156 9.67 11.21 -1.53
C TYR A 156 8.76 10.43 -0.59
N ASN A 157 9.41 9.68 0.29
CA ASN A 157 8.79 9.11 1.48
C ASN A 157 8.84 10.12 2.64
N PHE A 158 7.82 10.05 3.51
CA PHE A 158 7.75 10.83 4.77
C PHE A 158 7.36 9.91 5.91
N GLU A 159 7.87 10.18 7.11
CA GLU A 159 7.59 9.38 8.30
C GLU A 159 6.60 10.09 9.22
N VAL A 160 5.53 9.38 9.63
CA VAL A 160 4.47 9.87 10.51
C VAL A 160 4.40 8.96 11.74
N PRO A 161 4.89 9.39 12.91
CA PRO A 161 4.75 8.62 14.15
C PRO A 161 3.28 8.39 14.50
N ALA A 162 2.88 7.15 14.75
CA ALA A 162 1.53 6.82 15.17
C ALA A 162 1.13 7.47 16.50
N SER A 163 2.11 7.86 17.31
CA SER A 163 1.92 8.60 18.58
C SER A 163 1.62 10.08 18.39
N ALA A 164 1.75 10.65 17.19
CA ALA A 164 1.46 12.06 16.92
C ALA A 164 -0.02 12.38 17.18
N ASN A 165 -0.28 13.61 17.68
CA ASN A 165 -1.64 14.08 17.99
C ASN A 165 -2.09 15.26 17.12
N GLY A 166 -1.45 15.45 15.97
CA GLY A 166 -1.72 16.49 14.99
C GLY A 166 -0.67 16.44 13.88
N PRO A 167 -0.69 17.39 12.92
CA PRO A 167 0.24 17.42 11.80
C PRO A 167 1.69 17.49 12.26
N VAL A 168 2.49 16.49 11.84
CA VAL A 168 3.94 16.45 12.11
C VAL A 168 4.69 17.39 11.16
N THR A 169 5.95 17.71 11.51
CA THR A 169 6.84 18.43 10.60
C THR A 169 7.26 17.49 9.47
N PRO A 170 6.91 17.79 8.21
CA PRO A 170 7.23 16.93 7.09
C PRO A 170 8.70 16.98 6.73
N VAL A 171 9.39 15.84 6.82
CA VAL A 171 10.80 15.68 6.45
C VAL A 171 10.90 14.69 5.29
N PRO A 172 11.28 15.13 4.07
CA PRO A 172 11.44 14.23 2.94
C PRO A 172 12.66 13.34 3.15
N LEU A 173 12.49 12.02 3.00
CA LEU A 173 13.53 11.01 3.18
C LEU A 173 14.31 10.83 1.86
N LYS A 174 15.12 11.83 1.49
CA LYS A 174 15.73 11.99 0.17
C LYS A 174 16.66 10.85 -0.24
N ASP A 175 17.34 10.22 0.71
CA ASP A 175 18.27 9.12 0.42
C ASP A 175 17.53 7.80 0.10
N MET A 176 16.23 7.72 0.37
CA MET A 176 15.34 6.64 -0.08
C MET A 176 14.98 6.75 -1.57
N GLY A 177 15.40 7.82 -2.23
CA GLY A 177 15.20 8.04 -3.66
C GLY A 177 14.18 9.13 -3.97
N ARG A 178 14.20 9.57 -5.23
CA ARG A 178 13.17 10.42 -5.83
C ARG A 178 12.62 9.72 -7.06
N PHE A 179 11.54 9.00 -6.89
CA PHE A 179 10.82 8.24 -7.92
C PHE A 179 9.32 8.18 -7.59
N ALA A 180 8.51 7.55 -8.42
CA ALA A 180 7.10 7.29 -8.11
C ALA A 180 7.03 6.18 -7.05
N HIS A 181 7.15 6.58 -5.77
CA HIS A 181 7.07 5.65 -4.64
C HIS A 181 5.65 5.15 -4.47
N GLU A 182 5.54 3.84 -4.31
CA GLU A 182 4.25 3.21 -4.06
C GLU A 182 4.14 2.76 -2.61
N ALA A 183 4.71 1.64 -2.26
CA ALA A 183 4.66 1.10 -0.92
C ALA A 183 6.05 0.81 -0.35
N VAL A 184 6.09 0.59 0.96
CA VAL A 184 7.30 0.14 1.64
C VAL A 184 7.01 -0.99 2.62
N ALA A 185 8.00 -1.86 2.84
CA ALA A 185 7.98 -2.84 3.92
C ALA A 185 9.30 -2.78 4.69
N VAL A 186 9.24 -2.78 6.01
CA VAL A 186 10.43 -2.73 6.86
C VAL A 186 10.68 -4.10 7.47
N ASP A 187 11.86 -4.65 7.26
CA ASP A 187 12.31 -5.84 7.96
C ASP A 187 12.55 -5.52 9.44
N PRO A 188 11.77 -6.09 10.38
CA PRO A 188 11.90 -5.78 11.79
C PRO A 188 13.21 -6.25 12.42
N ALA A 189 13.91 -7.19 11.79
CA ALA A 189 15.19 -7.69 12.30
C ALA A 189 16.34 -6.73 11.99
N THR A 190 16.37 -6.18 10.77
CA THR A 190 17.49 -5.35 10.27
C THR A 190 17.17 -3.85 10.26
N GLY A 191 15.92 -3.48 10.11
CA GLY A 191 15.47 -2.10 9.86
C GLY A 191 15.68 -1.66 8.40
N ILE A 192 16.05 -2.57 7.50
CA ILE A 192 16.11 -2.32 6.06
C ILE A 192 14.69 -2.06 5.56
N VAL A 193 14.52 -1.02 4.75
CA VAL A 193 13.26 -0.65 4.11
C VAL A 193 13.29 -1.13 2.67
N TYR A 194 12.28 -1.90 2.27
CA TYR A 194 12.09 -2.34 0.89
C TYR A 194 11.00 -1.49 0.26
N GLU A 195 11.19 -1.09 -1.02
CA GLU A 195 10.39 -0.07 -1.68
C GLU A 195 9.95 -0.52 -3.07
N THR A 196 8.71 -0.24 -3.42
CA THR A 196 8.12 -0.45 -4.75
C THR A 196 8.02 0.85 -5.52
N GLU A 197 8.03 0.75 -6.86
CA GLU A 197 7.95 1.87 -7.81
C GLU A 197 6.84 1.61 -8.82
N ASP A 198 5.82 2.48 -8.89
CA ASP A 198 4.82 2.38 -9.94
C ASP A 198 5.29 3.06 -11.24
N ARG A 199 5.84 2.25 -12.10
CA ARG A 199 6.14 2.56 -13.51
C ARG A 199 6.36 1.26 -14.30
N ASN A 200 6.39 1.34 -15.61
CA ASN A 200 6.67 0.19 -16.48
C ASN A 200 7.80 0.54 -17.49
N PRO A 201 8.97 -0.12 -17.42
CA PRO A 201 9.41 -1.06 -16.38
C PRO A 201 9.71 -0.37 -15.06
N SER A 202 9.60 -1.10 -13.94
CA SER A 202 9.88 -0.61 -12.58
C SER A 202 10.99 -1.42 -11.90
N GLY A 203 11.56 -0.84 -10.84
CA GLY A 203 12.53 -1.47 -9.96
C GLY A 203 11.92 -1.87 -8.62
N PHE A 204 12.50 -2.89 -7.97
CA PHE A 204 12.30 -3.18 -6.57
C PHE A 204 13.56 -2.78 -5.82
N TYR A 205 13.42 -1.95 -4.80
CA TYR A 205 14.55 -1.33 -4.12
C TYR A 205 14.65 -1.75 -2.66
N ARG A 206 15.84 -1.54 -2.07
CA ARG A 206 16.02 -1.54 -0.62
C ARG A 206 16.82 -0.33 -0.18
N PHE A 207 16.42 0.26 0.91
CA PHE A 207 17.15 1.31 1.60
C PHE A 207 17.75 0.75 2.89
N ILE A 208 19.07 0.88 3.02
CA ILE A 208 19.84 0.46 4.19
C ILE A 208 20.12 1.71 5.02
N PRO A 209 19.40 1.95 6.14
CA PRO A 209 19.56 3.17 6.92
C PRO A 209 20.92 3.20 7.63
N ASN A 210 21.54 4.38 7.70
CA ASN A 210 22.75 4.61 8.48
C ASN A 210 22.51 4.38 9.98
N VAL A 211 21.30 4.68 10.45
CA VAL A 211 20.87 4.48 11.83
C VAL A 211 19.48 3.83 11.82
N ARG A 212 19.42 2.59 12.32
CA ARG A 212 18.14 1.87 12.45
C ARG A 212 17.13 2.69 13.28
N GLY A 213 15.92 2.85 12.76
CA GLY A 213 14.87 3.63 13.41
C GLY A 213 15.00 5.14 13.27
N ASN A 214 15.98 5.62 12.50
CA ASN A 214 16.13 7.03 12.14
C ASN A 214 16.45 7.17 10.65
N LEU A 215 15.42 7.08 9.82
CA LEU A 215 15.55 7.12 8.36
C LEU A 215 16.05 8.48 7.86
N ALA A 216 15.76 9.56 8.57
CA ALA A 216 16.22 10.91 8.27
C ALA A 216 17.75 11.09 8.41
N ALA A 217 18.45 10.16 9.09
CA ALA A 217 19.91 10.12 9.13
C ALA A 217 20.56 9.67 7.82
N GLY A 218 19.74 9.38 6.78
CA GLY A 218 20.18 8.92 5.48
C GLY A 218 20.57 7.45 5.45
N GLY A 219 21.07 7.00 4.28
CA GLY A 219 21.43 5.60 4.07
C GLY A 219 21.89 5.33 2.65
N LYS A 220 21.76 4.07 2.24
CA LYS A 220 22.13 3.60 0.90
C LYS A 220 20.93 2.97 0.22
N LEU A 221 20.65 3.40 -0.99
CA LEU A 221 19.62 2.80 -1.85
C LEU A 221 20.26 1.81 -2.82
N GLU A 222 19.64 0.66 -2.98
CA GLU A 222 20.07 -0.39 -3.90
C GLU A 222 18.86 -0.97 -4.64
N MET A 223 19.05 -1.43 -5.88
CA MET A 223 18.02 -2.08 -6.71
C MET A 223 18.27 -3.58 -6.76
N LEU A 224 17.21 -4.38 -6.72
CA LEU A 224 17.29 -5.84 -6.86
C LEU A 224 17.76 -6.22 -8.27
N ALA A 225 18.66 -7.20 -8.33
CA ALA A 225 19.11 -7.85 -9.56
C ALA A 225 19.07 -9.38 -9.38
N VAL A 226 18.94 -10.12 -10.48
CA VAL A 226 19.00 -11.58 -10.47
C VAL A 226 20.42 -12.03 -10.75
N LYS A 227 20.98 -12.85 -9.86
CA LYS A 227 22.36 -13.35 -9.95
C LYS A 227 22.56 -14.17 -11.21
N GLY A 228 23.58 -13.83 -11.98
CA GLY A 228 23.87 -14.51 -13.25
C GLY A 228 22.96 -14.15 -14.43
N ALA A 229 21.93 -13.30 -14.21
CA ALA A 229 21.00 -12.87 -15.26
C ALA A 229 20.75 -11.34 -15.18
N PRO A 230 21.74 -10.51 -15.58
CA PRO A 230 21.61 -9.06 -15.52
C PRO A 230 20.45 -8.55 -16.37
N LYS A 231 19.74 -7.53 -15.87
CA LYS A 231 18.55 -6.94 -16.50
C LYS A 231 17.41 -7.94 -16.69
N TYR A 232 17.28 -8.89 -15.75
CA TYR A 232 16.24 -9.92 -15.81
C TYR A 232 14.85 -9.31 -15.91
N ASP A 233 14.05 -9.83 -16.86
CA ASP A 233 12.68 -9.36 -17.08
C ASP A 233 11.69 -10.29 -16.40
N THR A 234 11.06 -9.83 -15.33
CA THR A 234 10.06 -10.60 -14.58
C THR A 234 8.65 -10.43 -15.10
N ARG A 235 8.42 -9.51 -16.03
CA ARG A 235 7.09 -9.06 -16.43
C ARG A 235 6.25 -10.14 -17.12
N ARG A 236 6.91 -11.10 -17.78
CA ARG A 236 6.29 -12.25 -18.46
C ARG A 236 7.23 -13.46 -18.48
N GLY A 237 6.69 -14.61 -18.86
CA GLY A 237 7.46 -15.84 -19.01
C GLY A 237 7.94 -16.42 -17.68
N GLN A 238 7.34 -16.05 -16.57
CA GLN A 238 7.72 -16.55 -15.26
C GLN A 238 6.99 -17.86 -14.93
N THR A 239 7.63 -18.67 -14.10
CA THR A 239 7.01 -19.89 -13.57
C THR A 239 6.79 -19.74 -12.05
N VAL A 240 5.57 -19.91 -11.60
CA VAL A 240 5.22 -19.85 -10.17
C VAL A 240 6.04 -20.86 -9.37
N GLY A 241 6.62 -20.41 -8.25
CA GLY A 241 7.41 -21.21 -7.32
C GLY A 241 8.87 -21.41 -7.70
N VAL A 242 9.32 -20.91 -8.87
CA VAL A 242 10.75 -20.94 -9.21
C VAL A 242 11.49 -19.91 -8.38
N VAL A 243 12.59 -20.35 -7.76
CA VAL A 243 13.47 -19.48 -6.96
C VAL A 243 14.50 -18.83 -7.89
N LEU A 244 14.57 -17.50 -7.84
CA LEU A 244 15.63 -16.70 -8.47
C LEU A 244 16.56 -16.20 -7.37
N GLU A 245 17.87 -16.49 -7.48
CA GLU A 245 18.87 -15.93 -6.57
C GLU A 245 18.97 -14.42 -6.80
N ALA A 246 18.66 -13.63 -5.77
CA ALA A 246 18.66 -12.18 -5.82
C ALA A 246 19.92 -11.59 -5.18
N ILE A 247 20.43 -10.54 -5.82
CA ILE A 247 21.53 -9.69 -5.36
C ILE A 247 21.11 -8.22 -5.48
N TRP A 248 21.96 -7.30 -5.03
CA TRP A 248 21.64 -5.88 -5.01
C TRP A 248 22.70 -5.07 -5.75
N VAL A 249 22.27 -4.10 -6.53
CA VAL A 249 23.14 -3.15 -7.24
C VAL A 249 22.93 -1.74 -6.70
N PRO A 250 23.99 -0.93 -6.50
CA PRO A 250 23.88 0.36 -5.85
C PRO A 250 23.23 1.41 -6.75
N ILE A 251 22.46 2.33 -6.12
CA ILE A 251 22.01 3.57 -6.73
C ILE A 251 22.95 4.69 -6.29
N ALA A 252 23.74 5.20 -7.19
CA ALA A 252 24.77 6.18 -6.88
C ALA A 252 24.22 7.56 -6.52
N THR A 253 23.11 7.94 -7.13
CA THR A 253 22.46 9.25 -6.95
C THR A 253 20.95 9.03 -6.72
N PRO A 254 20.53 8.72 -5.49
CA PRO A 254 19.12 8.43 -5.21
C PRO A 254 18.24 9.68 -5.37
N ASN A 255 18.74 10.87 -5.08
CA ASN A 255 18.01 12.12 -5.16
C ASN A 255 18.64 13.10 -6.15
N SER A 256 17.82 13.99 -6.69
CA SER A 256 18.21 15.16 -7.44
C SER A 256 17.30 16.34 -7.05
N ASP A 257 17.91 17.46 -6.70
CA ASP A 257 17.18 18.71 -6.42
C ASP A 257 16.79 19.48 -7.70
N ALA A 258 17.04 18.90 -8.89
CA ALA A 258 16.61 19.50 -10.15
C ALA A 258 15.08 19.69 -10.17
N PRO A 259 14.59 20.82 -10.76
CA PRO A 259 13.15 21.13 -10.84
C PRO A 259 12.36 20.09 -11.66
N THR A 260 13.04 19.36 -12.53
CA THR A 260 12.50 18.24 -13.32
C THR A 260 13.49 17.09 -13.31
N ILE A 261 13.01 15.89 -13.13
CA ILE A 261 13.77 14.64 -13.37
C ILE A 261 12.96 13.72 -14.28
N SER A 262 13.63 12.77 -14.93
CA SER A 262 12.97 11.66 -15.61
C SER A 262 12.26 10.78 -14.58
N SER A 263 11.11 10.22 -14.93
CA SER A 263 10.44 9.18 -14.12
C SER A 263 11.32 7.93 -13.94
N GLY A 264 12.28 7.69 -14.85
CA GLY A 264 13.27 6.62 -14.74
C GLY A 264 14.57 7.02 -14.05
N PHE A 265 14.67 8.19 -13.43
CA PHE A 265 15.93 8.70 -12.88
C PHE A 265 16.66 7.71 -11.96
N VAL A 266 15.96 7.06 -11.05
CA VAL A 266 16.53 6.06 -10.14
C VAL A 266 16.64 4.70 -10.84
N PHE A 267 15.58 4.26 -11.54
CA PHE A 267 15.54 2.99 -12.25
C PHE A 267 16.71 2.81 -13.25
N ASP A 268 16.97 3.82 -14.09
CA ASP A 268 17.96 3.73 -15.15
C ASP A 268 19.38 3.49 -14.60
N GLN A 269 19.70 3.99 -13.40
CA GLN A 269 20.98 3.75 -12.72
C GLN A 269 21.15 2.28 -12.34
N GLY A 270 20.17 1.71 -11.64
CA GLY A 270 20.20 0.30 -11.22
C GLY A 270 20.12 -0.65 -12.42
N PHE A 271 19.27 -0.35 -13.39
CA PHE A 271 19.13 -1.15 -14.61
C PHE A 271 20.43 -1.17 -15.46
N ALA A 272 21.16 -0.06 -15.51
CA ALA A 272 22.45 -0.01 -16.17
C ALA A 272 23.48 -0.98 -15.52
N LEU A 273 23.38 -1.21 -14.22
CA LEU A 273 24.22 -2.13 -13.45
C LEU A 273 23.69 -3.58 -13.39
N GLY A 274 22.60 -3.87 -14.10
CA GLY A 274 22.02 -5.22 -14.17
C GLY A 274 20.77 -5.45 -13.33
N GLY A 275 20.17 -4.39 -12.76
CA GLY A 275 18.91 -4.46 -12.01
C GLY A 275 17.80 -5.14 -12.77
N ALA A 276 16.97 -5.90 -12.09
CA ALA A 276 15.80 -6.58 -12.64
C ALA A 276 14.66 -5.59 -12.93
N GLN A 277 13.76 -5.93 -13.85
CA GLN A 277 12.63 -5.10 -14.21
C GLN A 277 11.30 -5.82 -13.98
N PHE A 278 10.33 -5.06 -13.49
CA PHE A 278 8.98 -5.49 -13.16
C PHE A 278 7.93 -4.64 -13.91
N ALA A 279 6.64 -5.01 -13.79
CA ALA A 279 5.54 -4.29 -14.45
C ALA A 279 4.65 -3.60 -13.42
N ARG A 280 4.91 -2.31 -13.16
CA ARG A 280 4.14 -1.51 -12.21
C ARG A 280 4.07 -2.21 -10.83
N LEU A 281 5.11 -2.01 -10.01
CA LEU A 281 5.11 -2.52 -8.64
C LEU A 281 4.29 -1.57 -7.75
N GLU A 282 3.35 -2.15 -7.02
CA GLU A 282 2.42 -1.44 -6.16
C GLU A 282 2.64 -1.82 -4.69
N GLY A 283 1.71 -2.55 -4.07
CA GLY A 283 1.75 -2.90 -2.66
C GLY A 283 3.01 -3.64 -2.20
N CYS A 284 3.40 -3.40 -0.96
CA CYS A 284 4.55 -4.04 -0.32
C CYS A 284 4.29 -4.31 1.16
N TRP A 285 4.56 -5.52 1.64
CA TRP A 285 4.28 -5.89 3.03
C TRP A 285 5.28 -6.90 3.60
N TYR A 286 5.72 -6.67 4.84
CA TYR A 286 6.50 -7.68 5.57
C TYR A 286 5.59 -8.71 6.22
N GLY A 287 5.90 -9.98 6.02
CA GLY A 287 5.20 -11.08 6.66
C GLY A 287 5.96 -12.39 6.51
N ASP A 288 5.79 -13.29 7.45
CA ASP A 288 6.33 -14.67 7.40
C ASP A 288 7.82 -14.72 7.01
N GLY A 289 8.63 -13.79 7.56
CA GLY A 289 10.07 -13.70 7.35
C GLY A 289 10.50 -13.22 5.95
N GLY A 290 9.60 -12.64 5.16
CA GLY A 290 9.89 -12.11 3.83
C GLY A 290 9.09 -10.87 3.49
N ILE A 291 9.38 -10.31 2.33
CA ILE A 291 8.72 -9.13 1.76
C ILE A 291 7.83 -9.59 0.63
N TYR A 292 6.54 -9.36 0.77
CA TYR A 292 5.54 -9.61 -0.26
C TYR A 292 5.27 -8.33 -1.02
N PHE A 293 5.18 -8.39 -2.33
CA PHE A 293 4.83 -7.27 -3.18
C PHE A 293 4.15 -7.75 -4.46
N ASP A 294 3.42 -6.88 -5.10
CA ASP A 294 2.72 -7.19 -6.34
C ASP A 294 3.19 -6.33 -7.52
N ALA A 295 2.96 -6.87 -8.71
CA ALA A 295 3.17 -6.21 -10.00
C ALA A 295 1.83 -6.18 -10.71
N THR A 296 1.12 -5.06 -10.61
CA THR A 296 -0.30 -4.93 -10.95
C THR A 296 -0.62 -5.29 -12.40
N SER A 297 0.27 -4.99 -13.33
CA SER A 297 0.09 -5.28 -14.77
C SER A 297 1.03 -6.38 -15.30
N GLY A 298 1.66 -7.15 -14.41
CA GLY A 298 2.52 -8.26 -14.79
C GLY A 298 1.75 -9.52 -15.18
N GLY A 299 2.50 -10.52 -15.69
CA GLY A 299 1.98 -11.82 -16.12
C GLY A 299 1.49 -11.86 -17.55
N GLU A 300 1.22 -13.08 -18.03
CA GLU A 300 0.78 -13.32 -19.41
C GLU A 300 -0.58 -12.66 -19.72
N ALA A 301 -1.44 -12.58 -18.71
CA ALA A 301 -2.75 -11.96 -18.82
C ALA A 301 -2.74 -10.43 -18.54
N ASN A 302 -1.62 -9.84 -18.18
CA ASN A 302 -1.48 -8.46 -17.64
C ASN A 302 -2.48 -8.17 -16.50
N ALA A 303 -2.69 -9.17 -15.65
CA ALA A 303 -3.72 -9.15 -14.60
C ALA A 303 -3.15 -9.18 -13.19
N GLY A 304 -1.83 -9.25 -13.07
CA GLY A 304 -1.08 -9.16 -11.82
C GLY A 304 -0.25 -10.38 -11.47
N GLN A 305 0.88 -10.13 -10.83
CA GLN A 305 1.79 -11.13 -10.26
C GLN A 305 2.03 -10.77 -8.78
N ILE A 306 2.18 -11.79 -7.94
CA ILE A 306 2.54 -11.63 -6.53
C ILE A 306 3.91 -12.28 -6.32
N PHE A 307 4.83 -11.50 -5.75
CA PHE A 307 6.19 -11.92 -5.44
C PHE A 307 6.44 -12.00 -3.93
N LYS A 308 7.37 -12.86 -3.56
CA LYS A 308 7.98 -12.87 -2.23
C LYS A 308 9.49 -12.79 -2.38
N TYR A 309 10.11 -11.80 -1.72
CA TYR A 309 11.55 -11.73 -1.51
C TYR A 309 11.87 -12.18 -0.09
N THR A 310 12.84 -13.08 0.06
CA THR A 310 13.33 -13.57 1.36
C THR A 310 14.83 -13.31 1.45
N PRO A 311 15.31 -12.44 2.37
CA PRO A 311 16.74 -12.24 2.57
C PRO A 311 17.39 -13.52 3.12
N THR A 312 18.50 -13.96 2.54
CA THR A 312 19.30 -15.11 3.01
C THR A 312 20.61 -14.68 3.63
N SER A 313 21.07 -13.49 3.30
CA SER A 313 22.24 -12.82 3.89
C SER A 313 22.09 -11.30 3.78
N ALA A 314 23.13 -10.57 4.23
CA ALA A 314 23.16 -9.11 4.08
C ALA A 314 23.21 -8.65 2.60
N GLN A 315 23.64 -9.51 1.66
CA GLN A 315 23.86 -9.14 0.25
C GLN A 315 23.04 -9.97 -0.74
N GLU A 316 22.42 -11.07 -0.30
CA GLU A 316 21.73 -12.03 -1.14
C GLU A 316 20.37 -12.40 -0.57
N GLY A 317 19.49 -12.87 -1.43
CA GLY A 317 18.17 -13.36 -1.07
C GLY A 317 17.55 -14.22 -2.16
N GLU A 318 16.34 -14.65 -1.94
CA GLU A 318 15.53 -15.42 -2.87
C GLU A 318 14.33 -14.62 -3.30
N LEU A 319 14.12 -14.48 -4.60
CA LEU A 319 12.92 -13.92 -5.21
C LEU A 319 12.08 -15.04 -5.81
N VAL A 320 10.82 -15.12 -5.42
CA VAL A 320 9.87 -16.13 -5.91
C VAL A 320 8.59 -15.45 -6.36
N MET A 321 8.15 -15.68 -7.59
CA MET A 321 6.77 -15.38 -7.97
C MET A 321 5.87 -16.48 -7.37
N ILE A 322 5.05 -16.10 -6.40
CA ILE A 322 4.19 -17.06 -5.66
C ILE A 322 2.80 -17.21 -6.30
N TYR A 323 2.40 -16.24 -7.12
CA TYR A 323 1.13 -16.28 -7.84
C TYR A 323 1.21 -15.41 -9.10
N GLU A 324 0.54 -15.87 -10.17
CA GLU A 324 0.25 -15.09 -11.37
C GLU A 324 -1.24 -15.22 -11.69
N SER A 325 -1.91 -14.10 -11.92
CA SER A 325 -3.32 -14.11 -12.28
C SER A 325 -3.52 -14.67 -13.69
N PRO A 326 -4.33 -15.73 -13.84
CA PRO A 326 -4.59 -16.32 -15.15
C PRO A 326 -5.52 -15.45 -16.02
N SER A 327 -6.24 -14.50 -15.42
CA SER A 327 -7.16 -13.61 -16.13
C SER A 327 -7.69 -12.50 -15.20
N LEU A 328 -8.15 -11.40 -15.80
CA LEU A 328 -8.87 -10.32 -15.10
C LEU A 328 -10.17 -10.76 -14.41
N GLY A 329 -10.69 -11.95 -14.68
CA GLY A 329 -11.85 -12.50 -13.99
C GLY A 329 -11.55 -13.23 -12.68
N VAL A 330 -10.27 -13.51 -12.40
CA VAL A 330 -9.83 -14.21 -11.19
C VAL A 330 -9.22 -13.26 -10.16
N LEU A 331 -8.24 -12.49 -10.58
CA LEU A 331 -7.65 -11.38 -9.84
C LEU A 331 -7.36 -10.28 -10.86
N LYS A 332 -7.69 -9.05 -10.53
CA LYS A 332 -7.71 -7.95 -11.46
C LYS A 332 -6.90 -6.80 -10.90
N ASN A 333 -5.69 -6.63 -11.45
CA ASN A 333 -4.79 -5.54 -11.11
C ASN A 333 -4.68 -5.33 -9.59
N PRO A 334 -4.07 -6.26 -8.84
CA PRO A 334 -3.82 -6.07 -7.42
C PRO A 334 -2.93 -4.84 -7.23
N ASP A 335 -3.30 -4.01 -6.29
CA ASP A 335 -2.64 -2.77 -5.95
C ASP A 335 -2.07 -2.87 -4.52
N ASN A 336 -2.88 -2.67 -3.50
CA ASN A 336 -2.41 -2.82 -2.12
C ASN A 336 -2.39 -4.29 -1.67
N VAL A 337 -1.36 -4.65 -0.91
CA VAL A 337 -1.18 -5.99 -0.34
C VAL A 337 -0.97 -5.92 1.17
N CYS A 338 -1.56 -6.85 1.92
CA CYS A 338 -1.17 -7.11 3.30
C CYS A 338 -1.16 -8.61 3.62
N VAL A 339 -0.25 -9.02 4.51
CA VAL A 339 -0.18 -10.41 4.96
C VAL A 339 -1.04 -10.58 6.21
N SER A 340 -1.99 -11.49 6.16
CA SER A 340 -2.84 -11.84 7.29
C SER A 340 -2.02 -12.46 8.43
N PRO A 341 -2.39 -12.24 9.70
CA PRO A 341 -1.80 -12.96 10.84
C PRO A 341 -1.87 -14.48 10.73
N ARG A 342 -2.69 -15.02 9.84
CA ARG A 342 -2.86 -16.46 9.57
C ARG A 342 -2.10 -16.94 8.34
N GLY A 343 -1.40 -16.00 7.67
CA GLY A 343 -0.50 -16.28 6.55
C GLY A 343 -1.14 -16.31 5.16
N GLY A 344 -2.44 -16.03 5.04
CA GLY A 344 -3.04 -15.67 3.77
C GLY A 344 -2.67 -14.23 3.38
N ILE A 345 -2.91 -13.86 2.13
CA ILE A 345 -2.62 -12.53 1.62
C ILE A 345 -3.93 -11.85 1.26
N VAL A 346 -4.10 -10.61 1.70
CA VAL A 346 -5.18 -9.72 1.28
C VAL A 346 -4.67 -8.87 0.13
N LEU A 347 -5.44 -8.79 -0.93
CA LEU A 347 -5.15 -8.02 -2.15
C LEU A 347 -6.32 -7.07 -2.42
N CYS A 348 -6.03 -5.80 -2.60
CA CYS A 348 -6.99 -4.79 -3.06
C CYS A 348 -6.93 -4.69 -4.57
N GLU A 349 -8.06 -4.66 -5.26
CA GLU A 349 -8.12 -4.49 -6.71
C GLU A 349 -8.29 -3.02 -7.08
N ASP A 350 -7.50 -2.55 -8.07
CA ASP A 350 -7.67 -1.27 -8.77
C ASP A 350 -7.88 -1.50 -10.27
N SER A 351 -9.11 -1.37 -10.73
CA SER A 351 -9.40 -1.51 -12.15
C SER A 351 -10.78 -0.98 -12.50
N ASP A 352 -11.08 -0.90 -13.80
CA ASP A 352 -12.41 -0.57 -14.31
C ASP A 352 -13.45 -1.62 -13.88
N GLY A 353 -14.61 -1.17 -13.38
CA GLY A 353 -15.73 -1.98 -12.95
C GLY A 353 -15.66 -2.41 -11.48
N PRO A 354 -16.49 -3.37 -11.04
CA PRO A 354 -16.55 -3.73 -9.64
C PRO A 354 -15.22 -4.26 -9.11
N ASN A 355 -14.67 -3.59 -8.11
CA ASN A 355 -13.44 -3.97 -7.42
C ASN A 355 -13.72 -4.79 -6.16
N PHE A 356 -12.79 -5.69 -5.85
CA PHE A 356 -12.87 -6.57 -4.69
C PHE A 356 -11.64 -6.45 -3.81
N VAL A 357 -11.82 -6.70 -2.53
CA VAL A 357 -10.75 -7.22 -1.69
C VAL A 357 -10.72 -8.72 -1.89
N ARG A 358 -9.57 -9.24 -2.33
CA ARG A 358 -9.37 -10.68 -2.55
C ARG A 358 -8.53 -11.29 -1.44
N GLY A 359 -8.78 -12.55 -1.14
CA GLY A 359 -7.87 -13.37 -0.36
C GLY A 359 -7.08 -14.29 -1.28
N LEU A 360 -5.78 -14.45 -1.00
CA LEU A 360 -4.92 -15.45 -1.62
C LEU A 360 -4.42 -16.41 -0.54
N THR A 361 -4.73 -17.70 -0.71
CA THR A 361 -4.26 -18.74 0.23
C THR A 361 -2.78 -19.07 0.02
N ARG A 362 -2.15 -19.72 0.99
CA ARG A 362 -0.78 -20.26 0.84
C ARG A 362 -0.66 -21.32 -0.27
N SER A 363 -1.78 -21.94 -0.67
CA SER A 363 -1.83 -22.92 -1.78
C SER A 363 -2.04 -22.27 -3.14
N GLY A 364 -2.15 -20.93 -3.24
CA GLY A 364 -2.32 -20.21 -4.49
C GLY A 364 -3.78 -20.11 -4.97
N GLU A 365 -4.76 -20.28 -4.09
CA GLU A 365 -6.18 -20.11 -4.41
C GLU A 365 -6.64 -18.69 -4.10
N VAL A 366 -7.22 -17.99 -5.09
CA VAL A 366 -7.83 -16.66 -4.91
C VAL A 366 -9.33 -16.80 -4.63
N PHE A 367 -9.85 -16.01 -3.69
CA PHE A 367 -11.26 -15.94 -3.35
C PHE A 367 -11.73 -14.52 -3.06
N ASP A 368 -13.03 -14.28 -3.23
CA ASP A 368 -13.67 -13.00 -2.97
C ASP A 368 -13.85 -12.83 -1.46
N PHE A 369 -13.51 -11.64 -0.94
CA PHE A 369 -13.67 -11.34 0.49
C PHE A 369 -14.54 -10.10 0.73
N VAL A 370 -14.29 -8.97 0.05
CA VAL A 370 -15.18 -7.80 0.10
C VAL A 370 -15.45 -7.33 -1.31
N LYS A 371 -16.65 -6.83 -1.58
CA LYS A 371 -17.03 -6.24 -2.86
C LYS A 371 -17.52 -4.82 -2.67
N ASN A 372 -17.05 -3.89 -3.52
CA ASN A 372 -17.63 -2.56 -3.66
C ASN A 372 -18.89 -2.65 -4.54
N ASN A 373 -20.04 -2.22 -4.01
CA ASN A 373 -21.34 -2.28 -4.69
C ASN A 373 -21.81 -0.92 -5.22
N ILE A 374 -21.09 0.18 -4.94
CA ILE A 374 -21.63 1.52 -5.14
C ILE A 374 -20.98 2.26 -6.31
N ASN A 375 -19.71 2.01 -6.57
CA ASN A 375 -18.94 2.67 -7.62
C ASN A 375 -17.78 1.78 -8.09
N ASP A 376 -17.04 2.26 -9.08
CA ASP A 376 -15.85 1.58 -9.62
C ASP A 376 -14.55 2.03 -8.92
N ALA A 377 -14.65 2.72 -7.76
CA ALA A 377 -13.46 3.07 -6.98
C ALA A 377 -12.78 1.81 -6.46
N GLU A 378 -11.47 1.86 -6.42
CA GLU A 378 -10.62 0.80 -5.91
C GLU A 378 -10.82 0.56 -4.41
N TRP A 379 -10.33 -0.58 -3.96
CA TRP A 379 -10.05 -0.85 -2.56
C TRP A 379 -8.60 -0.53 -2.24
N ALA A 380 -8.34 0.13 -1.11
CA ALA A 380 -7.00 0.52 -0.71
C ALA A 380 -6.76 0.33 0.80
N GLY A 381 -5.49 0.33 1.21
CA GLY A 381 -5.07 0.44 2.59
C GLY A 381 -5.47 -0.72 3.50
N ALA A 382 -5.64 -1.93 2.96
CA ALA A 382 -5.97 -3.10 3.78
C ALA A 382 -4.89 -3.38 4.82
N CYS A 383 -5.29 -3.43 6.10
CA CYS A 383 -4.39 -3.80 7.19
C CYS A 383 -5.16 -4.45 8.35
N PHE A 384 -4.55 -5.43 9.03
CA PHE A 384 -5.14 -6.01 10.22
C PHE A 384 -4.82 -5.18 11.47
N SER A 385 -5.75 -5.19 12.43
CA SER A 385 -5.45 -4.71 13.78
C SER A 385 -4.25 -5.48 14.36
N PRO A 386 -3.47 -4.88 15.27
CA PRO A 386 -2.36 -5.59 15.92
C PRO A 386 -2.76 -6.90 16.61
N GLN A 387 -4.03 -7.01 17.04
CA GLN A 387 -4.61 -8.23 17.63
C GLN A 387 -4.97 -9.28 16.54
N GLY A 388 -5.01 -8.90 15.27
CA GLY A 388 -5.30 -9.79 14.14
C GLY A 388 -6.76 -10.23 14.02
N ASN A 389 -7.70 -9.56 14.69
CA ASN A 389 -9.12 -9.90 14.72
C ASN A 389 -10.02 -8.93 13.95
N THR A 390 -9.48 -7.83 13.43
CA THR A 390 -10.18 -6.82 12.64
C THR A 390 -9.35 -6.45 11.42
N LEU A 391 -9.95 -6.49 10.24
CA LEU A 391 -9.39 -5.92 9.01
C LEU A 391 -9.91 -4.51 8.83
N PHE A 392 -9.04 -3.55 8.60
CA PHE A 392 -9.39 -2.21 8.16
C PHE A 392 -9.12 -2.08 6.66
N VAL A 393 -9.98 -1.37 5.93
CA VAL A 393 -9.84 -1.18 4.49
C VAL A 393 -10.63 0.04 4.02
N ASN A 394 -10.20 0.66 2.94
CA ASN A 394 -10.80 1.85 2.36
C ASN A 394 -11.46 1.56 1.00
N ILE A 395 -12.63 2.14 0.75
CA ILE A 395 -13.04 2.53 -0.60
C ILE A 395 -12.37 3.88 -0.86
N GLN A 396 -11.46 3.97 -1.82
CA GLN A 396 -10.62 5.14 -2.05
C GLN A 396 -11.42 6.38 -2.43
N GLY A 397 -12.36 6.25 -3.35
CA GLY A 397 -13.14 7.35 -3.88
C GLY A 397 -12.48 7.99 -5.10
N SER A 398 -12.29 9.31 -5.10
CA SER A 398 -11.69 10.04 -6.21
C SER A 398 -10.40 10.72 -5.79
N THR A 399 -9.40 10.71 -6.66
CA THR A 399 -8.14 11.44 -6.47
C THR A 399 -8.27 12.97 -6.66
N ARG A 400 -9.49 13.49 -6.89
CA ARG A 400 -9.77 14.92 -6.97
C ARG A 400 -10.44 15.42 -5.69
N SER A 401 -9.84 16.41 -5.03
CA SER A 401 -10.32 16.95 -3.74
C SER A 401 -11.75 17.50 -3.80
N THR A 402 -12.16 18.01 -4.96
CA THR A 402 -13.50 18.58 -5.18
C THR A 402 -14.56 17.58 -5.59
N SER A 403 -14.20 16.31 -5.78
CA SER A 403 -15.15 15.25 -6.18
C SER A 403 -16.10 14.91 -5.04
N ASP A 404 -17.35 14.53 -5.40
CA ASP A 404 -18.35 14.01 -4.48
C ASP A 404 -18.45 12.48 -4.48
N THR A 405 -17.49 11.78 -5.14
CA THR A 405 -17.41 10.32 -5.14
C THR A 405 -17.35 9.80 -3.71
N PHE A 406 -18.16 8.79 -3.41
CA PHE A 406 -18.19 8.16 -2.09
C PHE A 406 -16.84 7.50 -1.79
N ALA A 407 -16.34 7.77 -0.60
CA ALA A 407 -15.13 7.17 -0.05
C ALA A 407 -15.32 6.93 1.46
N ALA A 408 -14.89 5.77 1.96
CA ALA A 408 -15.07 5.43 3.37
C ALA A 408 -14.05 4.40 3.85
N THR A 409 -13.71 4.45 5.15
CA THR A 409 -12.94 3.42 5.85
C THR A 409 -13.87 2.49 6.61
N TYR A 410 -13.65 1.20 6.46
CA TYR A 410 -14.38 0.14 7.15
C TYR A 410 -13.47 -0.64 8.10
N ALA A 411 -14.06 -1.11 9.19
CA ALA A 411 -13.55 -2.19 10.02
C ALA A 411 -14.40 -3.42 9.77
N ILE A 412 -13.77 -4.58 9.54
CA ILE A 412 -14.44 -5.86 9.26
C ILE A 412 -13.91 -6.91 10.22
N TRP A 413 -14.80 -7.62 10.90
CA TRP A 413 -14.45 -8.68 11.84
C TRP A 413 -15.40 -9.87 11.72
N GLY A 414 -14.95 -11.05 12.18
CA GLY A 414 -15.77 -12.24 12.06
C GLY A 414 -15.01 -13.54 12.31
N PRO A 415 -15.48 -14.66 11.79
CA PRO A 415 -14.92 -15.99 12.03
C PRO A 415 -13.66 -16.25 11.21
N TRP A 416 -12.61 -15.48 11.41
CA TRP A 416 -11.35 -15.57 10.66
C TRP A 416 -10.74 -16.97 10.61
N THR A 417 -10.91 -17.76 11.69
CA THR A 417 -10.35 -19.12 11.78
C THR A 417 -11.04 -20.13 10.86
N SER A 418 -12.12 -19.75 10.19
CA SER A 418 -12.83 -20.63 9.25
C SER A 418 -12.26 -20.56 7.82
N GLY A 419 -11.29 -19.70 7.55
CA GLY A 419 -10.65 -19.53 6.25
C GLY A 419 -9.17 -19.15 6.34
N ALA A 420 -8.62 -18.58 5.28
CA ALA A 420 -7.17 -18.39 5.12
C ALA A 420 -6.64 -17.03 5.62
N LEU A 421 -7.51 -16.02 5.86
CA LEU A 421 -7.11 -14.66 6.27
C LEU A 421 -7.12 -14.48 7.77
#